data_b3a85146d95428907103476c2a7773f8
#
_entry.id   b3a85146d95428907103476c2a7773f8
#
_cell.length_a   1.000
_cell.length_b   1.000
_cell.length_c   1.000
_cell.angle_alpha   90.00
_cell.angle_beta   90.00
_cell.angle_gamma   90.00
#
_symmetry.space_group_name_H-M   'P 1'
#
loop_
_entity.id
_entity.type
_entity.pdbx_description
1 polymer ?
#
loop_
_entity_poly.entity_id
_entity_poly.type
_entity_poly.pdbx_seq_one_letter_code
_entity_poly.pdbx_strand_id
1 'polypeptide(L)'
;MQVTTLSFDNLHAHGSLFADLLRARHRTFIEQAKWDLPAADGMEFDQYDTPASRWVAVHDGGRILAGVRLTPTTHRCGIYSYMIRDAQRGLLETIPSTLLFDAAPVAPDVWESSRVFVCHDVPARLRMRVQMQLISRMVESGRALGASRVLGLIPANSPRLARRVGLDCVPAGPVMDIGGSDSVCVNISMATKMH
;
A
#
# COMPACT_ATOMS: atom_id res chain seq x y z
N MET A 1 -8.58 4.96 18.72
CA MET A 1 -7.93 4.67 17.43
C MET A 1 -7.57 3.20 17.41
N GLN A 2 -8.05 2.47 16.44
CA GLN A 2 -7.92 1.02 16.24
C GLN A 2 -7.21 0.76 14.92
N VAL A 3 -6.64 -0.44 14.75
CA VAL A 3 -6.06 -0.88 13.50
C VAL A 3 -6.55 -2.28 13.17
N THR A 4 -7.14 -2.45 12.00
CA THR A 4 -7.73 -3.71 11.54
C THR A 4 -7.08 -4.15 10.24
N THR A 5 -6.71 -5.44 10.16
CA THR A 5 -6.31 -6.07 8.91
C THR A 5 -7.51 -6.81 8.33
N LEU A 6 -7.99 -6.34 7.19
CA LEU A 6 -9.14 -6.89 6.48
C LEU A 6 -8.70 -7.91 5.43
N SER A 7 -9.52 -8.93 5.24
CA SER A 7 -9.41 -9.93 4.18
C SER A 7 -10.81 -10.37 3.77
N PHE A 8 -10.98 -11.00 2.62
CA PHE A 8 -12.27 -11.54 2.22
C PHE A 8 -12.83 -12.54 3.23
N ASP A 9 -11.96 -13.22 4.00
CA ASP A 9 -12.38 -14.17 5.03
C ASP A 9 -13.03 -13.50 6.24
N ASN A 10 -12.74 -12.21 6.50
CA ASN A 10 -13.22 -11.52 7.71
C ASN A 10 -14.04 -10.25 7.46
N LEU A 11 -14.27 -9.84 6.21
CA LEU A 11 -15.04 -8.61 5.90
C LEU A 11 -16.40 -8.62 6.58
N HIS A 12 -17.07 -9.76 6.64
CA HIS A 12 -18.39 -9.93 7.25
C HIS A 12 -18.43 -9.57 8.75
N ALA A 13 -17.29 -9.65 9.44
CA ALA A 13 -17.18 -9.34 10.87
C ALA A 13 -16.92 -7.85 11.16
N HIS A 14 -16.70 -7.03 10.13
CA HIS A 14 -16.26 -5.63 10.28
C HIS A 14 -17.26 -4.59 9.73
N GLY A 15 -18.52 -5.00 9.50
CA GLY A 15 -19.58 -4.10 9.04
C GLY A 15 -19.22 -3.36 7.75
N SER A 16 -19.32 -2.03 7.75
CA SER A 16 -19.01 -1.18 6.59
C SER A 16 -17.51 -0.84 6.42
N LEU A 17 -16.63 -1.30 7.31
CA LEU A 17 -15.24 -0.80 7.40
C LEU A 17 -14.48 -0.92 6.07
N PHE A 18 -14.71 -2.00 5.30
CA PHE A 18 -14.08 -2.16 3.99
C PHE A 18 -14.63 -1.15 2.96
N ALA A 19 -15.93 -0.98 2.88
CA ALA A 19 -16.53 0.03 2.00
C ALA A 19 -16.07 1.45 2.38
N ASP A 20 -15.96 1.74 3.68
CA ASP A 20 -15.46 3.02 4.17
C ASP A 20 -13.97 3.25 3.85
N LEU A 21 -13.16 2.18 3.81
CA LEU A 21 -11.79 2.22 3.33
C LEU A 21 -11.73 2.57 1.84
N LEU A 22 -12.57 1.95 1.00
CA LEU A 22 -12.64 2.26 -0.43
C LEU A 22 -13.13 3.70 -0.68
N ARG A 23 -14.07 4.21 0.13
CA ARG A 23 -14.50 5.62 0.10
C ARG A 23 -13.38 6.58 0.52
N ALA A 24 -12.59 6.20 1.51
CA ALA A 24 -11.42 7.00 1.93
C ALA A 24 -10.35 7.04 0.83
N ARG A 25 -10.14 5.94 0.10
CA ARG A 25 -9.27 5.88 -1.09
C ARG A 25 -9.78 6.80 -2.18
N HIS A 26 -11.08 6.78 -2.49
CA HIS A 26 -11.72 7.67 -3.46
C HIS A 26 -11.44 9.14 -3.12
N ARG A 27 -11.73 9.56 -1.88
CA ARG A 27 -11.45 10.94 -1.45
C ARG A 27 -9.96 11.29 -1.59
N THR A 28 -9.07 10.38 -1.25
CA THR A 28 -7.63 10.64 -1.26
C THR A 28 -7.04 10.68 -2.66
N PHE A 29 -7.33 9.67 -3.47
CA PHE A 29 -6.66 9.51 -4.77
C PHE A 29 -7.40 10.20 -5.91
N ILE A 30 -8.73 10.17 -5.92
CA ILE A 30 -9.53 10.76 -7.01
C ILE A 30 -9.86 12.22 -6.70
N GLU A 31 -10.45 12.53 -5.53
CA GLU A 31 -10.91 13.90 -5.27
C GLU A 31 -9.75 14.85 -4.96
N GLN A 32 -8.70 14.41 -4.24
CA GLN A 32 -7.60 15.26 -3.81
C GLN A 32 -6.38 15.17 -4.72
N ALA A 33 -5.89 13.96 -4.96
CA ALA A 33 -4.71 13.75 -5.81
C ALA A 33 -5.03 13.86 -7.31
N LYS A 34 -6.32 13.89 -7.69
CA LYS A 34 -6.79 14.01 -9.08
C LYS A 34 -6.31 12.88 -10.00
N TRP A 35 -6.10 11.69 -9.42
CA TRP A 35 -5.76 10.52 -10.22
C TRP A 35 -6.98 10.01 -10.98
N ASP A 36 -6.77 9.63 -12.23
CA ASP A 36 -7.79 8.96 -13.05
C ASP A 36 -7.79 7.46 -12.71
N LEU A 37 -8.72 7.06 -11.83
CA LEU A 37 -8.82 5.71 -11.31
C LEU A 37 -10.27 5.21 -11.38
N PRO A 38 -10.48 3.88 -11.53
CA PRO A 38 -11.82 3.30 -11.50
C PRO A 38 -12.52 3.55 -10.17
N ALA A 39 -13.79 3.91 -10.24
CA ALA A 39 -14.65 4.13 -9.08
C ALA A 39 -16.12 3.83 -9.38
N ALA A 40 -16.86 3.41 -8.35
CA ALA A 40 -18.31 3.29 -8.34
C ALA A 40 -18.85 3.64 -6.96
N ASP A 41 -19.97 4.34 -6.91
CA ASP A 41 -20.66 4.74 -5.65
C ASP A 41 -19.74 5.45 -4.64
N GLY A 42 -18.81 6.29 -5.14
CA GLY A 42 -17.84 6.99 -4.31
C GLY A 42 -16.77 6.09 -3.68
N MET A 43 -16.59 4.88 -4.18
CA MET A 43 -15.56 3.93 -3.79
C MET A 43 -14.52 3.77 -4.90
N GLU A 44 -13.23 3.89 -4.60
CA GLU A 44 -12.13 3.58 -5.50
C GLU A 44 -11.70 2.14 -5.28
N PHE A 45 -11.64 1.36 -6.34
CA PHE A 45 -11.13 -0.01 -6.36
C PHE A 45 -10.50 -0.32 -7.73
N ASP A 46 -9.63 -1.30 -7.77
CA ASP A 46 -8.94 -1.69 -9.00
C ASP A 46 -8.80 -3.22 -9.11
N GLN A 47 -8.20 -3.68 -10.19
CA GLN A 47 -7.98 -5.10 -10.49
C GLN A 47 -7.08 -5.83 -9.46
N TYR A 48 -6.47 -5.11 -8.53
CA TYR A 48 -5.63 -5.66 -7.46
C TYR A 48 -6.38 -5.80 -6.13
N ASP A 49 -7.62 -5.37 -6.05
CA ASP A 49 -8.51 -5.59 -4.89
C ASP A 49 -9.14 -6.99 -4.99
N THR A 50 -8.35 -8.02 -4.75
CA THR A 50 -8.69 -9.44 -4.96
C THR A 50 -8.80 -10.21 -3.64
N PRO A 51 -9.38 -11.41 -3.61
CA PRO A 51 -9.41 -12.25 -2.41
C PRO A 51 -8.04 -12.56 -1.79
N ALA A 52 -6.96 -12.51 -2.59
CA ALA A 52 -5.60 -12.68 -2.07
C ALA A 52 -5.06 -11.44 -1.36
N SER A 53 -5.65 -10.27 -1.59
CA SER A 53 -5.22 -9.02 -0.99
C SER A 53 -5.60 -8.90 0.49
N ARG A 54 -4.84 -8.10 1.23
CA ARG A 54 -5.10 -7.72 2.60
C ARG A 54 -5.09 -6.20 2.70
N TRP A 55 -5.99 -5.65 3.50
CA TRP A 55 -6.07 -4.20 3.68
C TRP A 55 -5.88 -3.87 5.15
N VAL A 56 -4.90 -3.06 5.44
CA VAL A 56 -4.69 -2.53 6.79
C VAL A 56 -5.36 -1.17 6.87
N ALA A 57 -6.30 -1.02 7.80
CA ALA A 57 -7.04 0.21 8.04
C ALA A 57 -6.78 0.73 9.46
N VAL A 58 -6.34 1.97 9.57
CA VAL A 58 -6.33 2.72 10.84
C VAL A 58 -7.63 3.50 10.90
N HIS A 59 -8.41 3.32 11.96
CA HIS A 59 -9.73 3.93 12.07
C HIS A 59 -10.08 4.34 13.52
N ASP A 60 -11.07 5.19 13.66
CA ASP A 60 -11.60 5.62 14.96
C ASP A 60 -13.11 5.78 14.85
N GLY A 61 -13.86 5.01 15.63
CA GLY A 61 -15.32 4.99 15.58
C GLY A 61 -15.90 4.71 14.18
N GLY A 62 -15.24 3.85 13.37
CA GLY A 62 -15.63 3.56 11.98
C GLY A 62 -15.05 4.52 10.94
N ARG A 63 -14.58 5.73 11.34
CA ARG A 63 -13.94 6.67 10.43
C ARG A 63 -12.54 6.20 10.06
N ILE A 64 -12.26 6.07 8.78
CA ILE A 64 -10.92 5.74 8.28
C ILE A 64 -9.99 6.95 8.43
N LEU A 65 -8.79 6.70 8.96
CA LEU A 65 -7.72 7.68 9.13
C LEU A 65 -6.55 7.43 8.18
N ALA A 66 -6.27 6.15 7.89
CA ALA A 66 -5.20 5.74 6.99
C ALA A 66 -5.43 4.32 6.48
N GLY A 67 -4.78 3.95 5.39
CA GLY A 67 -4.85 2.60 4.86
C GLY A 67 -3.69 2.22 3.96
N VAL A 68 -3.52 0.91 3.76
CA VAL A 68 -2.61 0.29 2.80
C VAL A 68 -3.18 -1.03 2.34
N ARG A 69 -2.95 -1.39 1.08
CA ARG A 69 -3.20 -2.73 0.55
C ARG A 69 -1.90 -3.52 0.46
N LEU A 70 -1.95 -4.80 0.84
CA LEU A 70 -0.89 -5.78 0.66
C LEU A 70 -1.35 -6.84 -0.34
N THR A 71 -0.54 -7.12 -1.36
CA THR A 71 -0.82 -8.10 -2.40
C THR A 71 0.35 -9.10 -2.50
N PRO A 72 0.12 -10.43 -2.46
CA PRO A 72 1.21 -11.39 -2.65
C PRO A 72 1.73 -11.36 -4.07
N THR A 73 3.05 -11.36 -4.27
CA THR A 73 3.65 -11.25 -5.61
C THR A 73 3.42 -12.49 -6.47
N THR A 74 3.00 -13.60 -5.87
CA THR A 74 2.64 -14.85 -6.55
C THR A 74 1.20 -14.87 -7.09
N HIS A 75 0.35 -13.92 -6.64
CA HIS A 75 -1.05 -13.89 -7.05
C HIS A 75 -1.22 -13.48 -8.51
N ARG A 76 -2.25 -14.04 -9.15
CA ARG A 76 -2.70 -13.67 -10.50
C ARG A 76 -4.21 -13.58 -10.55
N CYS A 77 -4.71 -12.58 -11.27
CA CYS A 77 -6.12 -12.42 -11.62
C CYS A 77 -6.22 -12.08 -13.10
N GLY A 78 -6.52 -13.07 -13.94
CA GLY A 78 -6.47 -12.92 -15.38
C GLY A 78 -5.05 -12.61 -15.86
N ILE A 79 -4.88 -11.52 -16.61
CA ILE A 79 -3.57 -11.05 -17.11
C ILE A 79 -2.78 -10.28 -16.03
N TYR A 80 -3.45 -9.85 -14.98
CA TYR A 80 -2.87 -9.04 -13.91
C TYR A 80 -2.23 -9.89 -12.82
N SER A 81 -1.22 -9.31 -12.15
CA SER A 81 -0.54 -9.92 -11.02
C SER A 81 -0.54 -8.97 -9.81
N TYR A 82 0.44 -8.10 -9.69
CA TYR A 82 0.49 -7.01 -8.73
C TYR A 82 0.98 -5.73 -9.42
N MET A 83 0.65 -4.56 -8.89
CA MET A 83 0.74 -3.28 -9.59
C MET A 83 2.15 -2.97 -10.11
N ILE A 84 3.19 -3.12 -9.29
CA ILE A 84 4.58 -2.82 -9.67
C ILE A 84 5.05 -3.72 -10.81
N ARG A 85 4.73 -5.02 -10.77
CA ARG A 85 5.09 -5.95 -11.85
C ARG A 85 4.34 -5.64 -13.14
N ASP A 86 3.06 -5.32 -13.02
CA ASP A 86 2.25 -5.04 -14.18
C ASP A 86 2.62 -3.69 -14.81
N ALA A 87 3.07 -2.71 -14.02
CA ALA A 87 3.74 -1.50 -14.53
C ALA A 87 5.02 -1.85 -15.30
N GLN A 88 5.91 -2.69 -14.73
CA GLN A 88 7.13 -3.12 -15.42
C GLN A 88 6.84 -3.85 -16.74
N ARG A 89 5.70 -4.55 -16.83
CA ARG A 89 5.24 -5.24 -18.06
C ARG A 89 4.56 -4.29 -19.07
N GLY A 90 4.42 -2.99 -18.73
CA GLY A 90 3.75 -2.02 -19.57
C GLY A 90 2.23 -2.12 -19.59
N LEU A 91 1.63 -2.75 -18.59
CA LEU A 91 0.16 -2.88 -18.49
C LEU A 91 -0.49 -1.68 -17.79
N LEU A 92 0.30 -0.74 -17.26
CA LEU A 92 -0.16 0.49 -16.60
C LEU A 92 0.47 1.70 -17.29
N GLU A 93 -0.33 2.51 -17.97
CA GLU A 93 0.15 3.65 -18.76
C GLU A 93 0.71 4.78 -17.88
N THR A 94 0.22 4.90 -16.64
CA THR A 94 0.56 6.00 -15.73
C THR A 94 1.85 5.77 -14.92
N ILE A 95 2.41 4.57 -14.96
CA ILE A 95 3.62 4.20 -14.21
C ILE A 95 4.68 3.69 -15.19
N PRO A 96 5.87 4.31 -15.25
CA PRO A 96 6.93 3.90 -16.17
C PRO A 96 7.35 2.44 -15.97
N SER A 97 7.58 1.71 -17.06
CA SER A 97 8.03 0.31 -17.00
C SER A 97 9.45 0.13 -16.44
N THR A 98 10.23 1.21 -16.37
CA THR A 98 11.60 1.25 -15.84
C THR A 98 11.68 1.45 -14.32
N LEU A 99 10.56 1.25 -13.61
CA LEU A 99 10.44 1.55 -12.17
C LEU A 99 11.29 0.67 -11.24
N LEU A 100 11.89 -0.40 -11.75
CA LEU A 100 12.77 -1.32 -11.00
C LEU A 100 14.12 -1.46 -11.69
N PHE A 101 15.18 -1.67 -10.90
CA PHE A 101 16.50 -2.05 -11.42
C PHE A 101 16.51 -3.49 -11.99
N ASP A 102 15.80 -4.40 -11.31
CA ASP A 102 15.75 -5.82 -11.64
C ASP A 102 14.33 -6.24 -12.05
N ALA A 103 14.19 -7.49 -12.48
CA ALA A 103 12.88 -8.07 -12.75
C ALA A 103 11.99 -8.09 -11.49
N ALA A 104 10.75 -7.70 -11.64
CA ALA A 104 9.77 -7.70 -10.56
C ALA A 104 9.63 -9.11 -9.95
N PRO A 105 9.84 -9.27 -8.64
CA PRO A 105 9.91 -10.57 -7.98
C PRO A 105 8.58 -11.32 -8.01
N VAL A 106 8.65 -12.65 -8.14
CA VAL A 106 7.51 -13.55 -7.94
C VAL A 106 7.96 -14.62 -6.95
N ALA A 107 7.68 -14.40 -5.67
CA ALA A 107 8.12 -15.28 -4.59
C ALA A 107 7.09 -15.28 -3.44
N PRO A 108 6.88 -16.42 -2.75
CA PRO A 108 5.85 -16.55 -1.72
C PRO A 108 6.10 -15.67 -0.49
N ASP A 109 7.35 -15.31 -0.25
CA ASP A 109 7.79 -14.47 0.86
C ASP A 109 7.96 -12.98 0.50
N VAL A 110 7.53 -12.58 -0.71
CA VAL A 110 7.55 -11.18 -1.17
C VAL A 110 6.14 -10.70 -1.42
N TRP A 111 5.78 -9.59 -0.76
CA TRP A 111 4.49 -8.94 -0.92
C TRP A 111 4.69 -7.53 -1.49
N GLU A 112 3.66 -6.99 -2.13
CA GLU A 112 3.60 -5.60 -2.54
C GLU A 112 2.76 -4.80 -1.55
N SER A 113 3.17 -3.57 -1.23
CA SER A 113 2.34 -2.54 -0.61
C SER A 113 1.93 -1.50 -1.65
N SER A 114 0.63 -1.27 -1.77
CA SER A 114 0.05 -0.25 -2.66
C SER A 114 -1.10 0.48 -1.99
N ARG A 115 -1.56 1.58 -2.58
CA ARG A 115 -2.63 2.40 -2.02
C ARG A 115 -2.37 2.84 -0.57
N VAL A 116 -1.12 3.25 -0.28
CA VAL A 116 -0.73 3.80 1.03
C VAL A 116 -1.23 5.23 1.14
N PHE A 117 -1.99 5.54 2.18
CA PHE A 117 -2.47 6.91 2.42
C PHE A 117 -2.71 7.20 3.90
N VAL A 118 -2.68 8.48 4.24
CA VAL A 118 -3.23 9.07 5.46
C VAL A 118 -4.22 10.13 5.03
N CYS A 119 -5.46 10.06 5.48
CA CYS A 119 -6.52 11.01 5.11
C CYS A 119 -6.09 12.44 5.41
N HIS A 120 -6.42 13.37 4.51
CA HIS A 120 -6.00 14.77 4.63
C HIS A 120 -6.60 15.49 5.85
N ASP A 121 -7.80 15.08 6.23
CA ASP A 121 -8.56 15.60 7.37
C ASP A 121 -8.10 15.08 8.73
N VAL A 122 -7.06 14.23 8.76
CA VAL A 122 -6.36 13.87 10.00
C VAL A 122 -5.60 15.10 10.52
N PRO A 123 -5.88 15.57 11.74
CA PRO A 123 -5.19 16.72 12.32
C PRO A 123 -3.67 16.56 12.30
N ALA A 124 -2.93 17.63 11.98
CA ALA A 124 -1.47 17.60 11.81
C ALA A 124 -0.75 16.94 12.99
N ARG A 125 -1.20 17.24 14.24
CA ARG A 125 -0.66 16.67 15.49
C ARG A 125 -0.79 15.14 15.59
N LEU A 126 -1.74 14.52 14.85
CA LEU A 126 -2.01 13.08 14.88
C LEU A 126 -1.43 12.35 13.68
N ARG A 127 -1.09 13.05 12.59
CA ARG A 127 -0.66 12.42 11.32
C ARG A 127 0.52 11.46 11.52
N MET A 128 1.56 11.88 12.23
CA MET A 128 2.72 11.03 12.51
C MET A 128 2.31 9.78 13.29
N ARG A 129 1.47 9.91 14.32
CA ARG A 129 1.00 8.78 15.10
C ARG A 129 0.17 7.80 14.26
N VAL A 130 -0.73 8.31 13.41
CA VAL A 130 -1.54 7.50 12.49
C VAL A 130 -0.65 6.76 11.51
N GLN A 131 0.32 7.46 10.91
CA GLN A 131 1.28 6.88 9.98
C GLN A 131 2.12 5.77 10.62
N MET A 132 2.60 5.98 11.85
CA MET A 132 3.37 4.98 12.60
C MET A 132 2.54 3.74 12.91
N GLN A 133 1.28 3.90 13.28
CA GLN A 133 0.39 2.76 13.50
C GLN A 133 0.10 1.98 12.21
N LEU A 134 -0.10 2.68 11.08
CA LEU A 134 -0.27 2.02 9.78
C LEU A 134 0.96 1.18 9.43
N ILE A 135 2.15 1.77 9.54
CA ILE A 135 3.42 1.11 9.25
C ILE A 135 3.65 -0.09 10.17
N SER A 136 3.46 0.07 11.48
CA SER A 136 3.64 -1.03 12.45
C SER A 136 2.73 -2.19 12.12
N ARG A 137 1.44 -1.94 11.87
CA ARG A 137 0.50 -2.99 11.54
C ARG A 137 0.76 -3.60 10.15
N MET A 138 1.20 -2.81 9.18
CA MET A 138 1.62 -3.33 7.88
C MET A 138 2.76 -4.35 8.04
N VAL A 139 3.77 -4.02 8.85
CA VAL A 139 4.90 -4.93 9.15
C VAL A 139 4.43 -6.18 9.90
N GLU A 140 3.59 -6.02 10.93
CA GLU A 140 3.02 -7.15 11.69
C GLU A 140 2.19 -8.07 10.77
N SER A 141 1.34 -7.49 9.93
CA SER A 141 0.52 -8.24 8.97
C SER A 141 1.38 -8.96 7.93
N GLY A 142 2.39 -8.27 7.37
CA GLY A 142 3.32 -8.87 6.42
C GLY A 142 4.04 -10.09 7.03
N ARG A 143 4.54 -9.97 8.26
CA ARG A 143 5.18 -11.10 8.99
C ARG A 143 4.21 -12.25 9.23
N ALA A 144 2.99 -11.96 9.67
CA ALA A 144 1.97 -12.97 9.91
C ALA A 144 1.58 -13.71 8.61
N LEU A 145 1.75 -13.07 7.46
CA LEU A 145 1.54 -13.64 6.12
C LEU A 145 2.78 -14.34 5.56
N GLY A 146 3.88 -14.42 6.33
CA GLY A 146 5.13 -15.06 5.91
C GLY A 146 6.01 -14.19 5.01
N ALA A 147 5.77 -12.89 4.93
CA ALA A 147 6.61 -11.99 4.13
C ALA A 147 7.99 -11.81 4.79
N SER A 148 9.05 -12.00 4.02
CA SER A 148 10.42 -11.60 4.38
C SER A 148 10.69 -10.14 4.00
N ARG A 149 10.01 -9.65 2.96
CA ARG A 149 10.08 -8.26 2.47
C ARG A 149 8.78 -7.82 1.81
N VAL A 150 8.61 -6.50 1.78
CA VAL A 150 7.51 -5.82 1.08
C VAL A 150 8.11 -4.86 0.06
N LEU A 151 7.68 -4.98 -1.20
CA LEU A 151 7.97 -4.05 -2.29
C LEU A 151 6.92 -2.95 -2.29
N GLY A 152 7.32 -1.69 -2.44
CA GLY A 152 6.38 -0.56 -2.49
C GLY A 152 6.87 0.57 -3.37
N LEU A 153 5.93 1.29 -3.98
CA LEU A 153 6.17 2.53 -4.69
C LEU A 153 5.78 3.69 -3.77
N ILE A 154 6.74 4.52 -3.39
CA ILE A 154 6.56 5.56 -2.38
C ILE A 154 7.22 6.88 -2.83
N PRO A 155 6.81 8.05 -2.26
CA PRO A 155 7.52 9.30 -2.51
C PRO A 155 9.02 9.19 -2.20
N ALA A 156 9.86 9.80 -3.04
CA ALA A 156 11.32 9.64 -3.00
C ALA A 156 11.98 10.11 -1.69
N ASN A 157 11.31 10.96 -0.90
CA ASN A 157 11.78 11.39 0.42
C ASN A 157 11.44 10.40 1.56
N SER A 158 10.50 9.47 1.35
CA SER A 158 9.98 8.53 2.36
C SER A 158 10.99 7.49 2.85
N PRO A 159 11.96 6.98 2.06
CA PRO A 159 12.96 6.03 2.55
C PRO A 159 13.78 6.55 3.73
N ARG A 160 14.06 7.87 3.75
CA ARG A 160 14.77 8.51 4.88
C ARG A 160 13.94 8.49 6.15
N LEU A 161 12.63 8.76 6.03
CA LEU A 161 11.70 8.70 7.15
C LEU A 161 11.53 7.27 7.65
N ALA A 162 11.37 6.30 6.76
CA ALA A 162 11.25 4.89 7.11
C ALA A 162 12.47 4.40 7.92
N ARG A 163 13.70 4.75 7.51
CA ARG A 163 14.93 4.42 8.25
C ARG A 163 15.00 5.07 9.63
N ARG A 164 14.51 6.32 9.79
CA ARG A 164 14.47 7.00 11.10
C ARG A 164 13.55 6.29 12.10
N VAL A 165 12.54 5.59 11.62
CA VAL A 165 11.62 4.81 12.46
C VAL A 165 12.02 3.33 12.54
N GLY A 166 13.27 3.00 12.19
CA GLY A 166 13.85 1.67 12.36
C GLY A 166 13.50 0.66 11.26
N LEU A 167 12.86 1.08 10.17
CA LEU A 167 12.62 0.20 9.03
C LEU A 167 13.87 0.13 8.15
N ASP A 168 14.24 -1.09 7.78
CA ASP A 168 15.24 -1.32 6.76
C ASP A 168 14.56 -1.18 5.39
N CYS A 169 14.77 0.01 4.78
CA CYS A 169 14.14 0.41 3.53
C CYS A 169 15.23 0.83 2.54
N VAL A 170 15.36 0.05 1.46
CA VAL A 170 16.36 0.27 0.42
C VAL A 170 15.70 0.49 -0.94
N PRO A 171 16.21 1.40 -1.79
CA PRO A 171 15.72 1.57 -3.14
C PRO A 171 15.82 0.27 -3.96
N ALA A 172 14.77 -0.03 -4.71
CA ALA A 172 14.68 -1.15 -5.65
C ALA A 172 14.60 -0.67 -7.11
N GLY A 173 14.57 0.64 -7.33
CA GLY A 173 14.52 1.27 -8.64
C GLY A 173 15.00 2.71 -8.60
N PRO A 174 15.06 3.38 -9.76
CA PRO A 174 15.42 4.78 -9.84
C PRO A 174 14.32 5.69 -9.26
N VAL A 175 14.68 6.92 -8.93
CA VAL A 175 13.69 7.99 -8.68
C VAL A 175 13.11 8.43 -10.02
N MET A 176 11.78 8.51 -10.09
CA MET A 176 11.05 8.88 -11.30
C MET A 176 9.91 9.84 -10.97
N ASP A 177 9.60 10.73 -11.89
CA ASP A 177 8.35 11.49 -11.83
C ASP A 177 7.16 10.56 -12.18
N ILE A 178 6.19 10.49 -11.29
CA ILE A 178 4.93 9.78 -11.51
C ILE A 178 3.79 10.72 -11.13
N GLY A 179 3.12 11.24 -12.15
CA GLY A 179 2.01 12.17 -11.96
C GLY A 179 2.41 13.46 -11.23
N GLY A 180 3.60 14.01 -11.52
CA GLY A 180 4.13 15.23 -10.92
C GLY A 180 4.75 15.04 -9.53
N SER A 181 5.01 13.80 -9.12
CA SER A 181 5.63 13.48 -7.84
C SER A 181 6.83 12.57 -8.00
N ASP A 182 7.99 12.99 -7.47
CA ASP A 182 9.17 12.14 -7.38
C ASP A 182 8.88 10.90 -6.52
N SER A 183 8.94 9.74 -7.15
CA SER A 183 8.61 8.45 -6.55
C SER A 183 9.73 7.44 -6.76
N VAL A 184 9.84 6.46 -5.89
CA VAL A 184 10.84 5.40 -5.94
C VAL A 184 10.26 4.07 -5.49
N CYS A 185 10.58 3.00 -6.19
CA CYS A 185 10.34 1.65 -5.69
C CYS A 185 11.35 1.31 -4.59
N VAL A 186 10.86 0.69 -3.53
CA VAL A 186 11.68 0.28 -2.38
C VAL A 186 11.39 -1.15 -1.96
N ASN A 187 12.41 -1.82 -1.44
CA ASN A 187 12.27 -3.03 -0.65
C ASN A 187 12.30 -2.66 0.84
N ILE A 188 11.28 -3.07 1.57
CA ILE A 188 11.18 -2.92 3.03
C ILE A 188 11.36 -4.31 3.65
N SER A 189 12.43 -4.50 4.43
CA SER A 189 12.67 -5.75 5.14
C SER A 189 11.65 -5.95 6.26
N MET A 190 11.10 -7.16 6.35
CA MET A 190 10.23 -7.57 7.45
C MET A 190 11.02 -8.23 8.60
N ALA A 191 12.33 -8.40 8.47
CA ALA A 191 13.16 -8.95 9.54
C ALA A 191 13.11 -8.04 10.79
N THR A 192 13.04 -8.66 11.95
CA THR A 192 13.25 -7.94 13.21
C THR A 192 14.74 -7.65 13.33
N LYS A 193 15.16 -6.39 13.45
CA LYS A 193 16.51 -6.10 13.91
C LYS A 193 16.60 -6.61 15.35
N MET A 194 17.32 -7.70 15.56
CA MET A 194 17.76 -8.06 16.90
C MET A 194 18.76 -6.98 17.34
N HIS A 195 18.35 -6.19 18.32
CA HIS A 195 19.23 -5.28 19.06
C HIS A 195 19.71 -5.98 20.32
#